data_a163c8b82036e3f57b4f04510ebe14c2
#
_entry.id   a163c8b82036e3f57b4f04510ebe14c2
#
_cell.length_a   1.000
_cell.length_b   1.000
_cell.length_c   1.000
_cell.angle_alpha   90.00
_cell.angle_beta   90.00
_cell.angle_gamma   90.00
#
_symmetry.space_group_name_H-M   'P 1'
#
loop_
_entity.id
_entity.type
_entity.pdbx_description
1 polymer ?
#
loop_
_entity_poly.entity_id
_entity_poly.type
_entity_poly.pdbx_seq_one_letter_code
_entity_poly.pdbx_strand_id
1 'polypeptide(L)'
;KWNELPKFMRTREVRKYYNIVNKRRASLMVKRLFDIVVASIMLAVLALPMLIIAILIKCDSRGPVFFRQERVTQYGRIFKIYKFRTMVVNANELGASVTVDNDRRITRMGKLLRKIRADEFPQLFNILAGDMTLVGTRPEVPEYVKQYSKEMYATLLLPAGLTSRTSIAYKDEDKILGNAANPDKAYVEEVLPAKMKYLSLIHI
;
A
#
# COMPACT_ATOMS: atom_id res chain seq x y z
N LYS A 1 -22.28 -10.51 -1.84
CA LYS A 1 -22.93 -10.78 -3.15
C LYS A 1 -22.63 -9.66 -4.14
N TRP A 2 -22.85 -9.89 -5.47
CA TRP A 2 -22.58 -8.87 -6.50
C TRP A 2 -23.32 -7.54 -6.22
N ASN A 3 -24.58 -7.63 -5.85
CA ASN A 3 -25.42 -6.46 -5.58
C ASN A 3 -25.06 -5.71 -4.29
N GLU A 4 -24.18 -6.27 -3.46
CA GLU A 4 -23.66 -5.64 -2.23
C GLU A 4 -22.39 -4.83 -2.51
N LEU A 5 -21.77 -4.98 -3.69
CA LEU A 5 -20.63 -4.17 -4.09
C LEU A 5 -21.03 -2.70 -4.22
N PRO A 6 -20.10 -1.76 -3.97
CA PRO A 6 -20.32 -0.35 -4.26
C PRO A 6 -20.73 -0.11 -5.71
N LYS A 7 -21.56 0.89 -5.98
CA LYS A 7 -22.10 1.16 -7.32
C LYS A 7 -20.99 1.34 -8.38
N PHE A 8 -19.90 2.03 -8.04
CA PHE A 8 -18.78 2.27 -8.95
C PHE A 8 -18.03 1.00 -9.38
N MET A 9 -18.12 -0.09 -8.59
CA MET A 9 -17.52 -1.39 -8.93
C MET A 9 -18.44 -2.30 -9.75
N ARG A 10 -19.74 -1.99 -9.90
CA ARG A 10 -20.70 -2.84 -10.60
C ARG A 10 -20.64 -2.63 -12.12
N THR A 11 -19.46 -2.78 -12.70
CA THR A 11 -19.23 -2.62 -14.14
C THR A 11 -19.06 -3.98 -14.83
N ARG A 12 -19.20 -4.03 -16.16
CA ARG A 12 -19.01 -5.25 -16.95
C ARG A 12 -17.58 -5.76 -16.85
N GLU A 13 -16.62 -4.86 -16.79
CA GLU A 13 -15.20 -5.13 -16.67
C GLU A 13 -14.91 -5.85 -15.34
N VAL A 14 -15.38 -5.29 -14.22
CA VAL A 14 -15.19 -5.88 -12.88
C VAL A 14 -15.93 -7.22 -12.72
N ARG A 15 -17.08 -7.41 -13.41
CA ARG A 15 -17.88 -8.64 -13.31
C ARG A 15 -17.10 -9.89 -13.67
N LYS A 16 -16.22 -9.82 -14.67
CA LYS A 16 -15.38 -10.96 -15.09
C LYS A 16 -14.50 -11.43 -13.93
N TYR A 17 -13.81 -10.51 -13.30
CA TYR A 17 -12.91 -10.79 -12.17
C TYR A 17 -13.66 -11.22 -10.91
N TYR A 18 -14.79 -10.59 -10.63
CA TYR A 18 -15.66 -10.98 -9.52
C TYR A 18 -16.07 -12.46 -9.60
N ASN A 19 -16.44 -12.95 -10.77
CA ASN A 19 -16.83 -14.33 -10.95
C ASN A 19 -15.68 -15.31 -10.64
N ILE A 20 -14.44 -14.96 -11.02
CA ILE A 20 -13.24 -15.75 -10.72
C ILE A 20 -12.97 -15.76 -9.21
N VAL A 21 -12.95 -14.59 -8.58
CA VAL A 21 -12.72 -14.44 -7.14
C VAL A 21 -13.78 -15.19 -6.34
N ASN A 22 -15.05 -15.09 -6.75
CA ASN A 22 -16.17 -15.74 -6.07
C ASN A 22 -16.08 -17.27 -6.08
N LYS A 23 -15.52 -17.88 -7.16
CA LYS A 23 -15.27 -19.32 -7.23
C LYS A 23 -14.15 -19.79 -6.28
N ARG A 24 -13.25 -18.88 -5.88
CA ARG A 24 -12.08 -19.20 -5.05
C ARG A 24 -12.23 -18.82 -3.57
N ARG A 25 -13.45 -18.67 -3.06
CA ARG A 25 -13.69 -18.23 -1.67
C ARG A 25 -13.02 -19.09 -0.61
N ALA A 26 -13.05 -20.40 -0.74
CA ALA A 26 -12.38 -21.31 0.19
C ALA A 26 -10.86 -21.05 0.22
N SER A 27 -10.23 -20.92 -0.95
CA SER A 27 -8.80 -20.59 -1.06
C SER A 27 -8.48 -19.23 -0.43
N LEU A 28 -9.37 -18.24 -0.56
CA LEU A 28 -9.20 -16.92 0.06
C LEU A 28 -9.32 -16.98 1.59
N MET A 29 -10.16 -17.85 2.13
CA MET A 29 -10.25 -18.08 3.58
C MET A 29 -8.97 -18.72 4.12
N VAL A 30 -8.46 -19.74 3.43
CA VAL A 30 -7.17 -20.39 3.78
C VAL A 30 -6.04 -19.36 3.73
N LYS A 31 -6.00 -18.56 2.65
CA LYS A 31 -5.04 -17.46 2.53
C LYS A 31 -5.14 -16.47 3.69
N ARG A 32 -6.35 -16.10 4.10
CA ARG A 32 -6.55 -15.19 5.24
C ARG A 32 -6.02 -15.77 6.56
N LEU A 33 -6.25 -17.06 6.80
CA LEU A 33 -5.69 -17.75 7.97
C LEU A 33 -4.16 -17.73 7.94
N PHE A 34 -3.57 -18.04 6.78
CA PHE A 34 -2.13 -17.95 6.56
C PHE A 34 -1.60 -16.53 6.83
N ASP A 35 -2.26 -15.48 6.30
CA ASP A 35 -1.88 -14.08 6.53
C ASP A 35 -1.85 -13.74 8.05
N ILE A 36 -2.86 -14.19 8.80
CA ILE A 36 -2.94 -13.95 10.26
C ILE A 36 -1.79 -14.65 10.98
N VAL A 37 -1.57 -15.94 10.71
CA VAL A 37 -0.52 -16.72 11.36
C VAL A 37 0.86 -16.13 11.09
N VAL A 38 1.18 -15.86 9.83
CA VAL A 38 2.48 -15.30 9.46
C VAL A 38 2.66 -13.89 10.02
N ALA A 39 1.65 -13.02 9.94
CA ALA A 39 1.75 -11.67 10.51
C ALA A 39 1.94 -11.69 12.04
N SER A 40 1.30 -12.63 12.76
CA SER A 40 1.47 -12.78 14.20
C SER A 40 2.89 -13.23 14.56
N ILE A 41 3.44 -14.21 13.84
CA ILE A 41 4.81 -14.67 14.04
C ILE A 41 5.80 -13.54 13.74
N MET A 42 5.62 -12.85 12.62
CA MET A 42 6.48 -11.72 12.24
C MET A 42 6.44 -10.61 13.30
N LEU A 43 5.26 -10.25 13.83
CA LEU A 43 5.15 -9.26 14.90
C LEU A 43 5.85 -9.70 16.18
N ALA A 44 5.74 -10.96 16.57
CA ALA A 44 6.44 -11.48 17.74
C ALA A 44 7.97 -11.39 17.57
N VAL A 45 8.50 -11.79 16.42
CA VAL A 45 9.94 -11.74 16.10
C VAL A 45 10.42 -10.29 15.97
N LEU A 46 9.63 -9.41 15.34
CA LEU A 46 10.01 -8.03 15.08
C LEU A 46 9.67 -7.07 16.24
N ALA A 47 9.04 -7.53 17.34
CA ALA A 47 8.63 -6.68 18.45
C ALA A 47 9.81 -5.86 19.02
N LEU A 48 10.92 -6.52 19.35
CA LEU A 48 12.12 -5.87 19.88
C LEU A 48 12.79 -4.95 18.85
N PRO A 49 13.06 -5.37 17.59
CA PRO A 49 13.52 -4.47 16.54
C PRO A 49 12.61 -3.25 16.34
N MET A 50 11.30 -3.43 16.32
CA MET A 50 10.34 -2.32 16.16
C MET A 50 10.39 -1.33 17.33
N LEU A 51 10.56 -1.82 18.57
CA LEU A 51 10.75 -0.96 19.74
C LEU A 51 12.04 -0.13 19.63
N ILE A 52 13.15 -0.76 19.23
CA ILE A 52 14.42 -0.06 19.01
C ILE A 52 14.26 1.03 17.93
N ILE A 53 13.65 0.69 16.80
CA ILE A 53 13.36 1.65 15.73
C ILE A 53 12.52 2.82 16.25
N ALA A 54 11.50 2.56 17.07
CA ALA A 54 10.64 3.58 17.65
C ALA A 54 11.44 4.58 18.52
N ILE A 55 12.36 4.09 19.33
CA ILE A 55 13.26 4.92 20.15
C ILE A 55 14.17 5.76 19.25
N LEU A 56 14.81 5.14 18.24
CA LEU A 56 15.70 5.84 17.32
C LEU A 56 14.99 6.95 16.54
N ILE A 57 13.73 6.72 16.10
CA ILE A 57 12.92 7.77 15.46
C ILE A 57 12.66 8.95 16.40
N LYS A 58 12.42 8.68 17.69
CA LYS A 58 12.21 9.73 18.70
C LYS A 58 13.48 10.54 18.98
N CYS A 59 14.65 9.89 18.95
CA CYS A 59 15.94 10.55 19.12
C CYS A 59 16.33 11.36 17.88
N ASP A 60 15.97 10.90 16.66
CA ASP A 60 16.35 11.56 15.41
C ASP A 60 15.52 12.83 15.13
N SER A 61 14.23 12.82 15.46
CA SER A 61 13.33 13.96 15.16
C SER A 61 12.12 14.04 16.09
N ARG A 62 11.64 15.27 16.37
CA ARG A 62 10.44 15.51 17.19
C ARG A 62 9.18 15.04 16.45
N GLY A 63 8.20 14.48 17.18
CA GLY A 63 6.90 14.08 16.65
C GLY A 63 6.52 12.62 16.94
N PRO A 64 5.42 12.08 16.36
CA PRO A 64 4.96 10.72 16.58
C PRO A 64 5.91 9.69 15.96
N VAL A 65 5.94 8.47 16.52
CA VAL A 65 6.72 7.34 15.96
C VAL A 65 6.09 6.83 14.67
N PHE A 66 4.76 6.74 14.66
CA PHE A 66 4.02 6.25 13.52
C PHE A 66 3.47 7.37 12.65
N PHE A 67 3.60 7.19 11.37
CA PHE A 67 2.88 7.93 10.34
C PHE A 67 1.62 7.15 9.95
N ARG A 68 0.52 7.86 9.77
CA ARG A 68 -0.77 7.30 9.36
C ARG A 68 -1.31 8.07 8.18
N GLN A 69 -1.68 7.37 7.12
CA GLN A 69 -2.26 7.96 5.92
C GLN A 69 -3.47 7.16 5.47
N GLU A 70 -4.48 7.85 4.98
CA GLU A 70 -5.65 7.21 4.41
C GLU A 70 -5.30 6.50 3.11
N ARG A 71 -5.74 5.27 2.99
CA ARG A 71 -5.56 4.39 1.84
C ARG A 71 -6.85 3.65 1.55
N VAL A 72 -6.98 3.18 0.32
CA VAL A 72 -8.14 2.40 -0.11
C VAL A 72 -7.80 0.92 -0.11
N THR A 73 -8.70 0.10 0.43
CA THR A 73 -8.62 -1.35 0.44
C THR A 73 -9.86 -1.97 -0.20
N GLN A 74 -10.13 -3.22 0.11
CA GLN A 74 -11.23 -4.02 -0.48
C GLN A 74 -12.56 -3.26 -0.51
N TYR A 75 -13.22 -3.33 -1.64
CA TYR A 75 -14.52 -2.70 -1.93
C TYR A 75 -14.54 -1.18 -1.79
N GLY A 76 -13.38 -0.53 -1.89
CA GLY A 76 -13.27 0.92 -1.76
C GLY A 76 -13.31 1.43 -0.33
N ARG A 77 -13.18 0.56 0.68
CA ARG A 77 -13.14 0.95 2.09
C ARG A 77 -11.85 1.72 2.38
N ILE A 78 -11.98 2.86 3.06
CA ILE A 78 -10.84 3.67 3.51
C ILE A 78 -10.34 3.11 4.84
N PHE A 79 -9.02 3.00 4.98
CA PHE A 79 -8.34 2.63 6.22
C PHE A 79 -7.09 3.49 6.43
N LYS A 80 -6.54 3.51 7.63
CA LYS A 80 -5.28 4.21 7.93
C LYS A 80 -4.13 3.23 7.97
N ILE A 81 -3.24 3.34 6.96
CA ILE A 81 -2.03 2.52 6.92
C ILE A 81 -1.06 2.94 8.02
N TYR A 82 -0.44 1.97 8.70
CA TYR A 82 0.60 2.21 9.68
C TYR A 82 1.98 2.12 9.04
N LYS A 83 2.80 3.14 9.25
CA LYS A 83 4.23 3.14 8.89
C LYS A 83 5.05 3.75 10.01
N PHE A 84 6.32 3.43 10.10
CA PHE A 84 7.23 4.27 10.86
C PHE A 84 7.39 5.61 10.15
N ARG A 85 7.50 6.69 10.95
CA ARG A 85 7.74 8.01 10.40
C ARG A 85 9.16 8.10 9.84
N THR A 86 9.25 8.45 8.57
CA THR A 86 10.52 8.62 7.83
C THR A 86 10.75 10.05 7.38
N MET A 87 9.78 10.94 7.58
CA MET A 87 9.83 12.35 7.19
C MET A 87 9.59 13.26 8.41
N VAL A 88 9.98 14.51 8.28
CA VAL A 88 9.69 15.57 9.25
C VAL A 88 8.18 15.75 9.42
N VAL A 89 7.78 16.31 10.57
CA VAL A 89 6.35 16.69 10.79
C VAL A 89 5.96 17.72 9.73
N ASN A 90 4.72 17.64 9.23
CA ASN A 90 4.18 18.51 8.17
C ASN A 90 4.84 18.35 6.79
N ALA A 91 5.50 17.23 6.53
CA ALA A 91 6.10 16.95 5.22
C ALA A 91 5.12 17.08 4.05
N ASN A 92 3.83 16.79 4.28
CA ASN A 92 2.77 16.91 3.24
C ASN A 92 2.51 18.37 2.81
N GLU A 93 2.79 19.35 3.67
CA GLU A 93 2.63 20.77 3.36
C GLU A 93 3.84 21.34 2.60
N LEU A 94 4.95 20.61 2.60
CA LEU A 94 6.22 21.04 2.06
C LEU A 94 6.50 20.55 0.62
N GLY A 95 5.60 19.77 0.00
CA GLY A 95 5.83 19.28 -1.35
C GLY A 95 4.82 18.22 -1.82
N ALA A 96 5.10 17.61 -2.98
CA ALA A 96 4.24 16.63 -3.64
C ALA A 96 3.88 15.42 -2.75
N SER A 97 2.73 14.79 -3.06
CA SER A 97 2.25 13.60 -2.34
C SER A 97 3.14 12.39 -2.56
N VAL A 98 3.79 12.30 -3.72
CA VAL A 98 4.81 11.28 -4.03
C VAL A 98 6.19 11.74 -3.57
N THR A 99 6.97 10.76 -3.08
CA THR A 99 8.37 11.00 -2.70
C THR A 99 9.24 10.92 -3.94
N VAL A 100 10.18 11.85 -4.08
CA VAL A 100 11.20 11.85 -5.13
C VAL A 100 12.57 11.48 -4.56
N ASP A 101 13.54 11.18 -5.44
CA ASP A 101 14.91 10.90 -5.01
C ASP A 101 15.50 12.12 -4.31
N ASN A 102 16.30 11.90 -3.25
CA ASN A 102 16.92 12.94 -2.41
C ASN A 102 15.95 13.96 -1.77
N ASP A 103 14.73 13.56 -1.48
CA ASP A 103 13.73 14.39 -0.81
C ASP A 103 14.22 14.90 0.55
N ARG A 104 14.37 16.23 0.68
CA ARG A 104 14.87 16.89 1.89
C ARG A 104 13.98 16.71 3.12
N ARG A 105 12.75 16.28 2.94
CA ARG A 105 11.79 16.00 4.03
C ARG A 105 12.13 14.71 4.79
N ILE A 106 12.99 13.85 4.21
CA ILE A 106 13.34 12.55 4.79
C ILE A 106 14.38 12.75 5.89
N THR A 107 14.10 12.24 7.10
CA THR A 107 15.01 12.28 8.25
C THR A 107 16.21 11.34 8.06
N ARG A 108 17.27 11.47 8.88
CA ARG A 108 18.44 10.57 8.81
C ARG A 108 18.02 9.11 9.03
N MET A 109 17.27 8.87 10.09
CA MET A 109 16.71 7.53 10.38
C MET A 109 15.77 7.08 9.29
N GLY A 110 14.96 8.00 8.73
CA GLY A 110 14.05 7.74 7.63
C GLY A 110 14.75 7.22 6.38
N LYS A 111 15.93 7.72 6.03
CA LYS A 111 16.73 7.22 4.89
C LYS A 111 17.12 5.76 5.08
N LEU A 112 17.56 5.40 6.28
CA LEU A 112 17.93 4.01 6.60
C LEU A 112 16.70 3.09 6.52
N LEU A 113 15.60 3.47 7.16
CA LEU A 113 14.37 2.66 7.21
C LEU A 113 13.80 2.40 5.80
N ARG A 114 13.76 3.42 4.95
CA ARG A 114 13.31 3.29 3.55
C ARG A 114 14.22 2.38 2.74
N LYS A 115 15.54 2.50 2.91
CA LYS A 115 16.51 1.66 2.20
C LYS A 115 16.29 0.17 2.44
N ILE A 116 15.95 -0.23 3.68
CA ILE A 116 15.70 -1.63 4.06
C ILE A 116 14.21 -1.98 4.13
N ARG A 117 13.31 -1.06 3.77
CA ARG A 117 11.85 -1.21 3.83
C ARG A 117 11.30 -1.52 5.23
N ALA A 118 12.05 -1.23 6.28
CA ALA A 118 11.61 -1.45 7.66
C ALA A 118 10.56 -0.45 8.13
N ASP A 119 10.40 0.67 7.43
CA ASP A 119 9.32 1.63 7.67
C ASP A 119 7.93 1.01 7.47
N GLU A 120 7.80 -0.08 6.75
CA GLU A 120 6.55 -0.76 6.47
C GLU A 120 6.20 -1.88 7.47
N PHE A 121 7.08 -2.25 8.41
CA PHE A 121 6.81 -3.28 9.41
C PHE A 121 5.51 -3.07 10.21
N PRO A 122 5.13 -1.84 10.61
CA PRO A 122 3.87 -1.62 11.30
C PRO A 122 2.60 -1.97 10.50
N GLN A 123 2.70 -2.16 9.18
CA GLN A 123 1.55 -2.62 8.37
C GLN A 123 1.10 -4.04 8.74
N LEU A 124 1.92 -4.82 9.44
CA LEU A 124 1.51 -6.10 10.01
C LEU A 124 0.30 -5.95 10.95
N PHE A 125 0.16 -4.83 11.64
CA PHE A 125 -1.05 -4.52 12.42
C PHE A 125 -2.28 -4.35 11.51
N ASN A 126 -2.13 -3.72 10.33
CA ASN A 126 -3.23 -3.62 9.36
C ASN A 126 -3.62 -5.00 8.80
N ILE A 127 -2.65 -5.93 8.66
CA ILE A 127 -2.95 -7.30 8.24
C ILE A 127 -3.79 -8.01 9.31
N LEU A 128 -3.41 -7.92 10.58
CA LEU A 128 -4.18 -8.53 11.66
C LEU A 128 -5.58 -7.92 11.79
N ALA A 129 -5.70 -6.60 11.64
CA ALA A 129 -6.98 -5.88 11.67
C ALA A 129 -7.92 -6.24 10.48
N GLY A 130 -7.41 -6.87 9.42
CA GLY A 130 -8.20 -7.21 8.23
C GLY A 130 -8.28 -6.11 7.19
N ASP A 131 -7.50 -5.06 7.34
CA ASP A 131 -7.38 -3.99 6.35
C ASP A 131 -6.53 -4.40 5.16
N MET A 132 -5.52 -5.25 5.42
CA MET A 132 -4.53 -5.67 4.45
C MET A 132 -4.31 -7.19 4.45
N THR A 133 -3.56 -7.64 3.47
CA THR A 133 -3.05 -9.00 3.27
C THR A 133 -1.53 -8.95 3.04
N LEU A 134 -0.81 -10.06 3.22
CA LEU A 134 0.63 -10.11 2.93
C LEU A 134 0.90 -9.85 1.45
N VAL A 135 0.22 -10.58 0.56
CA VAL A 135 0.42 -10.46 -0.89
C VAL A 135 -0.89 -9.99 -1.54
N GLY A 136 -0.85 -8.84 -2.20
CA GLY A 136 -1.98 -8.22 -2.87
C GLY A 136 -1.58 -6.88 -3.51
N THR A 137 -2.53 -6.21 -4.15
CA THR A 137 -2.30 -4.88 -4.75
C THR A 137 -1.93 -3.86 -3.68
N ARG A 138 -0.87 -3.07 -3.92
CA ARG A 138 -0.48 -1.99 -3.00
C ARG A 138 -1.64 -1.00 -2.83
N PRO A 139 -1.95 -0.58 -1.60
CA PRO A 139 -3.05 0.36 -1.37
C PRO A 139 -2.72 1.77 -1.88
N GLU A 140 -3.59 2.32 -2.71
CA GLU A 140 -3.46 3.67 -3.22
C GLU A 140 -4.20 4.70 -2.34
N VAL A 141 -3.81 5.98 -2.48
CA VAL A 141 -4.54 7.09 -1.86
C VAL A 141 -5.89 7.29 -2.52
N PRO A 142 -6.91 7.81 -1.80
CA PRO A 142 -8.26 8.00 -2.35
C PRO A 142 -8.28 8.84 -3.63
N GLU A 143 -7.40 9.85 -3.74
CA GLU A 143 -7.29 10.75 -4.89
C GLU A 143 -6.91 10.01 -6.17
N TYR A 144 -6.00 9.04 -6.10
CA TYR A 144 -5.61 8.22 -7.26
C TYR A 144 -6.66 7.18 -7.61
N VAL A 145 -7.34 6.61 -6.62
CA VAL A 145 -8.43 5.64 -6.86
C VAL A 145 -9.61 6.30 -7.57
N LYS A 146 -9.87 7.60 -7.36
CA LYS A 146 -10.89 8.36 -8.12
C LYS A 146 -10.60 8.43 -9.61
N GLN A 147 -9.34 8.26 -10.02
CA GLN A 147 -8.88 8.31 -11.41
C GLN A 147 -8.78 6.92 -12.06
N TYR A 148 -9.19 5.87 -11.34
CA TYR A 148 -9.20 4.50 -11.86
C TYR A 148 -10.14 4.36 -13.05
N SER A 149 -9.68 3.64 -14.08
CA SER A 149 -10.56 3.14 -15.13
C SER A 149 -11.52 2.08 -14.56
N LYS A 150 -12.59 1.78 -15.29
CA LYS A 150 -13.57 0.77 -14.88
C LYS A 150 -12.94 -0.60 -14.61
N GLU A 151 -11.90 -0.98 -15.35
CA GLU A 151 -11.19 -2.23 -15.15
C GLU A 151 -10.30 -2.21 -13.91
N MET A 152 -9.61 -1.10 -13.62
CA MET A 152 -8.74 -0.94 -12.45
C MET A 152 -9.49 -1.18 -11.13
N TYR A 153 -10.78 -0.90 -11.06
CA TYR A 153 -11.58 -1.20 -9.88
C TYR A 153 -11.65 -2.70 -9.55
N ALA A 154 -11.29 -3.60 -10.47
CA ALA A 154 -11.18 -5.03 -10.18
C ALA A 154 -10.11 -5.34 -9.13
N THR A 155 -9.08 -4.51 -9.00
CA THR A 155 -8.04 -4.65 -7.97
C THR A 155 -8.61 -4.52 -6.55
N LEU A 156 -9.71 -3.78 -6.40
CA LEU A 156 -10.41 -3.60 -5.12
C LEU A 156 -11.36 -4.76 -4.76
N LEU A 157 -11.41 -5.84 -5.54
CA LEU A 157 -12.15 -7.05 -5.16
C LEU A 157 -11.47 -7.83 -4.03
N LEU A 158 -10.18 -7.61 -3.82
CA LEU A 158 -9.36 -8.25 -2.79
C LEU A 158 -8.77 -7.21 -1.84
N PRO A 159 -8.38 -7.59 -0.60
CA PRO A 159 -7.69 -6.70 0.32
C PRO A 159 -6.38 -6.18 -0.27
N ALA A 160 -6.02 -4.95 0.09
CA ALA A 160 -4.74 -4.36 -0.26
C ALA A 160 -3.56 -5.16 0.32
N GLY A 161 -2.46 -5.28 -0.42
CA GLY A 161 -1.28 -6.05 -0.04
C GLY A 161 -0.15 -5.22 0.55
N LEU A 162 0.61 -5.86 1.47
CA LEU A 162 1.90 -5.34 1.95
C LEU A 162 2.93 -5.41 0.82
N THR A 163 2.94 -6.51 0.07
CA THR A 163 3.82 -6.70 -1.08
C THR A 163 3.08 -7.26 -2.28
N SER A 164 3.68 -7.12 -3.46
CA SER A 164 3.20 -7.68 -4.71
C SER A 164 4.35 -7.82 -5.71
N ARG A 165 4.15 -8.61 -6.76
CA ARG A 165 5.11 -8.65 -7.89
C ARG A 165 5.31 -7.26 -8.51
N THR A 166 4.25 -6.47 -8.59
CA THR A 166 4.31 -5.08 -9.06
C THR A 166 5.18 -4.22 -8.15
N SER A 167 5.04 -4.34 -6.82
CA SER A 167 5.87 -3.59 -5.87
C SER A 167 7.36 -3.95 -6.00
N ILE A 168 7.67 -5.19 -6.39
CA ILE A 168 9.04 -5.63 -6.65
C ILE A 168 9.55 -5.09 -8.00
N ALA A 169 8.73 -5.18 -9.05
CA ALA A 169 9.09 -4.71 -10.39
C ALA A 169 9.29 -3.19 -10.45
N TYR A 170 8.51 -2.43 -9.70
CA TYR A 170 8.56 -0.96 -9.62
C TYR A 170 9.24 -0.45 -8.34
N LYS A 171 10.23 -1.18 -7.81
CA LYS A 171 10.93 -0.81 -6.58
C LYS A 171 11.66 0.54 -6.66
N ASP A 172 12.10 0.93 -7.85
CA ASP A 172 12.83 2.18 -8.13
C ASP A 172 11.91 3.29 -8.70
N GLU A 173 10.62 3.25 -8.40
CA GLU A 173 9.60 4.22 -8.85
C GLU A 173 9.98 5.66 -8.50
N ASP A 174 10.57 5.88 -7.32
CA ASP A 174 11.00 7.19 -6.86
C ASP A 174 12.01 7.85 -7.83
N LYS A 175 12.84 7.03 -8.53
CA LYS A 175 13.78 7.51 -9.57
C LYS A 175 13.07 7.90 -10.86
N ILE A 176 12.04 7.13 -11.25
CA ILE A 176 11.25 7.42 -12.45
C ILE A 176 10.52 8.76 -12.26
N LEU A 177 9.93 8.96 -11.09
CA LEU A 177 9.17 10.17 -10.77
C LEU A 177 10.07 11.39 -10.49
N GLY A 178 11.30 11.18 -10.01
CA GLY A 178 12.25 12.25 -9.73
C GLY A 178 12.67 13.05 -10.95
N ASN A 179 12.54 12.51 -12.16
CA ASN A 179 12.85 13.17 -13.42
C ASN A 179 11.63 13.89 -14.05
N ALA A 180 10.42 13.73 -13.48
CA ALA A 180 9.21 14.32 -14.02
C ALA A 180 9.01 15.75 -13.54
N ALA A 181 8.58 16.66 -14.44
CA ALA A 181 8.23 18.03 -14.10
C ALA A 181 7.06 18.14 -13.11
N ASN A 182 6.13 17.17 -13.17
CA ASN A 182 5.04 17.00 -12.20
C ASN A 182 4.93 15.52 -11.83
N PRO A 183 5.49 15.10 -10.67
CA PRO A 183 5.50 13.71 -10.24
C PRO A 183 4.12 13.10 -10.04
N ASP A 184 3.15 13.83 -9.50
CA ASP A 184 1.79 13.32 -9.28
C ASP A 184 1.08 13.03 -10.62
N LYS A 185 1.25 13.91 -11.61
CA LYS A 185 0.69 13.72 -12.96
C LYS A 185 1.34 12.54 -13.68
N ALA A 186 2.68 12.45 -13.65
CA ALA A 186 3.42 11.34 -14.23
C ALA A 186 3.04 9.99 -13.59
N TYR A 187 2.82 9.99 -12.25
CA TYR A 187 2.33 8.81 -11.57
C TYR A 187 1.00 8.31 -12.13
N VAL A 188 0.03 9.20 -12.28
CA VAL A 188 -1.33 8.86 -12.72
C VAL A 188 -1.38 8.47 -14.19
N GLU A 189 -0.66 9.18 -15.06
CA GLU A 189 -0.73 8.98 -16.50
C GLU A 189 0.15 7.83 -17.02
N GLU A 190 1.28 7.54 -16.35
CA GLU A 190 2.27 6.58 -16.85
C GLU A 190 2.43 5.38 -15.91
N VAL A 191 2.73 5.62 -14.62
CA VAL A 191 3.11 4.56 -13.68
C VAL A 191 1.90 3.74 -13.25
N LEU A 192 0.81 4.38 -12.89
CA LEU A 192 -0.39 3.70 -12.40
C LEU A 192 -1.03 2.76 -13.46
N PRO A 193 -1.23 3.17 -14.72
CA PRO A 193 -1.73 2.26 -15.76
C PRO A 193 -0.80 1.08 -16.03
N ALA A 194 0.50 1.32 -16.05
CA ALA A 194 1.49 0.25 -16.26
C ALA A 194 1.49 -0.78 -15.13
N LYS A 195 1.41 -0.32 -13.87
CA LYS A 195 1.24 -1.18 -12.69
C LYS A 195 -0.04 -2.01 -12.77
N MET A 196 -1.15 -1.39 -13.14
CA MET A 196 -2.45 -2.08 -13.21
C MET A 196 -2.49 -3.11 -14.33
N LYS A 197 -1.90 -2.82 -15.49
CA LYS A 197 -1.74 -3.79 -16.59
C LYS A 197 -0.92 -5.00 -16.15
N TYR A 198 0.15 -4.79 -15.41
CA TYR A 198 0.98 -5.87 -14.87
C TYR A 198 0.21 -6.74 -13.86
N LEU A 199 -0.67 -6.14 -13.04
CA LEU A 199 -1.50 -6.88 -12.08
C LEU A 199 -2.61 -7.70 -12.76
N SER A 200 -3.23 -7.18 -13.83
CA SER A 200 -4.33 -7.86 -14.52
C SER A 200 -3.88 -9.17 -15.17
N LEU A 201 -2.61 -9.28 -15.54
CA LEU A 201 -2.08 -10.45 -16.23
C LEU A 201 -1.74 -11.64 -15.32
N ILE A 202 -1.65 -11.47 -14.00
CA ILE A 202 -0.96 -12.45 -13.14
C ILE A 202 -1.77 -12.89 -11.92
N HIS A 203 -2.73 -12.12 -11.41
CA HIS A 203 -3.24 -12.31 -10.04
C HIS A 203 -4.74 -12.56 -9.91
N ILE A 204 -5.46 -12.57 -11.00
CA ILE A 204 -6.86 -12.92 -11.05
C ILE A 204 -7.11 -14.03 -12.06
#